data_07caf6173b747472c92088f74d5d5c20
#
_entry.id   07caf6173b747472c92088f74d5d5c20
#
_cell.length_a   1.000
_cell.length_b   1.000
_cell.length_c   1.000
_cell.angle_alpha   90.00
_cell.angle_beta   90.00
_cell.angle_gamma   90.00
#
_symmetry.space_group_name_H-M   'P 1'
#
loop_
_entity.id
_entity.type
_entity.pdbx_description
1 polymer ?
#
loop_
_entity_poly.entity_id
_entity_poly.type
_entity_poly.pdbx_seq_one_letter_code
_entity_poly.pdbx_strand_id
1 'polypeptide(L)'
;MNGERLALIDSVINDAIAQKLMPGAVVSVVRDDRVVFLEAYGNSQVVPDTVKMTKETMFDMASVSKCVGTTLSFMQLIEKGLVRLSDRVDRYIPGFKNWTDPETGEEDEITIQDLLTHSSGLIPYIGENEYRSRFQVNQPDSLMWYIATQVGRRFKPGTRQLYSCLNFITLQNILQKVTGERLCDYAQKNVFDVLGLKHTTYFPLFGEPQSNPNAEELAKMCAATEVQADGKPLVAQVHDPIARLGNAGNSGNAGVFSNAMDLSVICAALMNGGSYRGQRVLGSETVRKMFEIPFDNDPAVARALGWDTYEMYPGTSGDILNRKFCVGHTGYTGTSIVIDMSTKTAIIILTNRVHPTDDGNLGRVRATIANVVASSIE
;
A
#
# COMPACT_ATOMS: atom_id res chain seq x y z
N MET A 1 18.42 11.73 -17.48
CA MET A 1 17.52 12.68 -16.78
C MET A 1 18.26 13.94 -16.43
N ASN A 2 17.61 15.07 -16.54
CA ASN A 2 18.18 16.39 -16.26
C ASN A 2 18.23 16.66 -14.76
N GLY A 3 19.43 16.74 -14.17
CA GLY A 3 19.63 16.94 -12.73
C GLY A 3 19.21 18.32 -12.23
N GLU A 4 19.37 19.37 -13.04
CA GLU A 4 18.96 20.73 -12.66
C GLU A 4 17.43 20.83 -12.52
N ARG A 5 16.70 20.12 -13.37
CA ARG A 5 15.24 20.05 -13.26
C ARG A 5 14.80 19.21 -12.07
N LEU A 6 15.46 18.08 -11.81
CA LEU A 6 15.17 17.29 -10.60
C LEU A 6 15.39 18.08 -9.31
N ALA A 7 16.37 18.98 -9.27
CA ALA A 7 16.61 19.84 -8.11
C ALA A 7 15.42 20.77 -7.76
N LEU A 8 14.47 20.98 -8.67
CA LEU A 8 13.24 21.73 -8.36
C LEU A 8 12.36 21.02 -7.32
N ILE A 9 12.57 19.70 -7.12
CA ILE A 9 11.90 18.93 -6.06
C ILE A 9 12.21 19.53 -4.69
N ASP A 10 13.45 20.04 -4.48
CA ASP A 10 13.88 20.66 -3.22
C ASP A 10 12.96 21.82 -2.83
N SER A 11 12.66 22.70 -3.80
CA SER A 11 11.78 23.85 -3.55
C SER A 11 10.36 23.39 -3.24
N VAL A 12 9.82 22.42 -4.00
CA VAL A 12 8.44 21.93 -3.81
C VAL A 12 8.27 21.34 -2.42
N ILE A 13 9.24 20.54 -1.95
CA ILE A 13 9.17 19.89 -0.64
C ILE A 13 9.39 20.93 0.49
N ASN A 14 10.37 21.81 0.38
CA ASN A 14 10.64 22.82 1.40
C ASN A 14 9.46 23.80 1.55
N ASP A 15 8.82 24.20 0.46
CA ASP A 15 7.59 25.00 0.49
C ASP A 15 6.43 24.27 1.20
N ALA A 16 6.27 22.99 0.95
CA ALA A 16 5.23 22.17 1.61
C ALA A 16 5.50 22.05 3.13
N ILE A 17 6.75 21.90 3.55
CA ILE A 17 7.15 21.89 4.97
C ILE A 17 6.90 23.27 5.59
N ALA A 18 7.29 24.35 4.92
CA ALA A 18 7.06 25.72 5.38
C ALA A 18 5.56 26.04 5.55
N GLN A 19 4.71 25.48 4.69
CA GLN A 19 3.24 25.56 4.79
C GLN A 19 2.64 24.58 5.82
N LYS A 20 3.48 23.82 6.54
CA LYS A 20 3.06 22.83 7.54
C LYS A 20 2.15 21.69 6.98
N LEU A 21 2.27 21.37 5.71
CA LEU A 21 1.54 20.25 5.10
C LEU A 21 2.11 18.89 5.55
N MET A 22 3.35 18.87 6.03
CA MET A 22 4.04 17.70 6.58
C MET A 22 5.28 18.16 7.36
N PRO A 23 5.76 17.40 8.36
CA PRO A 23 6.98 17.74 9.10
C PRO A 23 8.25 17.44 8.31
N GLY A 24 8.22 16.49 7.39
CA GLY A 24 9.35 16.12 6.56
C GLY A 24 8.99 15.08 5.50
N ALA A 25 9.95 14.79 4.64
CA ALA A 25 9.80 13.81 3.57
C ALA A 25 11.13 13.17 3.17
N VAL A 26 11.05 11.99 2.55
CA VAL A 26 12.10 11.40 1.72
C VAL A 26 11.54 11.20 0.32
N VAL A 27 12.21 11.71 -0.70
CA VAL A 27 11.82 11.57 -2.09
C VAL A 27 12.87 10.76 -2.84
N SER A 28 12.44 9.75 -3.58
CA SER A 28 13.29 9.00 -4.50
C SER A 28 12.69 9.00 -5.90
N VAL A 29 13.55 9.13 -6.90
CA VAL A 29 13.22 8.92 -8.32
C VAL A 29 14.09 7.81 -8.86
N VAL A 30 13.44 6.81 -9.46
CA VAL A 30 14.09 5.68 -10.11
C VAL A 30 13.91 5.80 -11.61
N ARG A 31 14.97 5.56 -12.37
CA ARG A 31 14.94 5.49 -13.83
C ARG A 31 15.59 4.19 -14.26
N ASP A 32 14.87 3.35 -15.00
CA ASP A 32 15.25 1.98 -15.33
C ASP A 32 15.49 1.16 -14.03
N ASP A 33 16.74 0.85 -13.69
CA ASP A 33 17.14 0.12 -12.48
C ASP A 33 17.97 0.98 -11.50
N ARG A 34 18.02 2.32 -11.71
CA ARG A 34 18.90 3.24 -10.97
C ARG A 34 18.12 4.29 -10.23
N VAL A 35 18.49 4.50 -8.98
CA VAL A 35 18.07 5.69 -8.23
C VAL A 35 18.82 6.90 -8.78
N VAL A 36 18.10 7.85 -9.37
CA VAL A 36 18.65 9.07 -9.98
C VAL A 36 18.47 10.30 -9.12
N PHE A 37 17.62 10.19 -8.09
CA PHE A 37 17.40 11.20 -7.07
C PHE A 37 17.02 10.53 -5.76
N LEU A 38 17.62 10.96 -4.64
CA LEU A 38 17.26 10.49 -3.29
C LEU A 38 17.66 11.56 -2.28
N GLU A 39 16.67 12.26 -1.73
CA GLU A 39 16.91 13.32 -0.74
C GLU A 39 15.92 13.26 0.42
N ALA A 40 16.39 13.70 1.61
CA ALA A 40 15.63 13.77 2.85
C ALA A 40 15.47 15.21 3.31
N TYR A 41 14.27 15.57 3.78
CA TYR A 41 13.89 16.94 4.14
C TYR A 41 13.18 16.99 5.48
N GLY A 42 13.41 18.05 6.25
CA GLY A 42 12.67 18.30 7.48
C GLY A 42 12.93 17.29 8.59
N ASN A 43 11.87 16.84 9.25
CA ASN A 43 11.94 16.04 10.47
C ASN A 43 11.07 14.78 10.39
N SER A 44 11.58 13.69 10.94
CA SER A 44 10.85 12.42 11.11
C SER A 44 9.92 12.43 12.33
N GLN A 45 10.17 13.37 13.25
CA GLN A 45 9.35 13.60 14.43
C GLN A 45 9.48 15.06 14.86
N VAL A 46 8.43 15.67 15.38
CA VAL A 46 8.41 17.03 15.96
C VAL A 46 7.81 17.07 17.36
N VAL A 47 7.20 16.00 17.82
CA VAL A 47 6.62 15.82 19.16
C VAL A 47 6.96 14.41 19.66
N PRO A 48 7.41 14.21 20.92
CA PRO A 48 7.73 15.25 21.93
C PRO A 48 9.00 16.01 21.60
N ASP A 49 9.96 15.38 20.93
CA ASP A 49 11.25 15.94 20.57
C ASP A 49 11.41 15.98 19.05
N THR A 50 12.22 16.93 18.58
CA THR A 50 12.51 17.03 17.15
C THR A 50 13.61 16.06 16.74
N VAL A 51 13.29 15.17 15.79
CA VAL A 51 14.22 14.22 15.18
C VAL A 51 14.36 14.53 13.69
N LYS A 52 15.57 14.66 13.19
CA LYS A 52 15.83 14.93 11.77
C LYS A 52 15.42 13.75 10.89
N MET A 53 14.87 14.05 9.71
CA MET A 53 14.67 13.10 8.64
C MET A 53 16.00 12.67 8.05
N THR A 54 16.17 11.38 7.76
CA THR A 54 17.33 10.83 7.05
C THR A 54 16.86 9.99 5.85
N LYS A 55 17.77 9.68 4.93
CA LYS A 55 17.48 8.84 3.75
C LYS A 55 17.10 7.40 4.14
N GLU A 56 17.51 6.95 5.30
CA GLU A 56 17.25 5.64 5.90
C GLU A 56 15.95 5.61 6.70
N THR A 57 15.34 6.76 6.99
CA THR A 57 14.08 6.82 7.76
C THR A 57 13.03 5.89 7.15
N MET A 58 12.46 5.04 7.98
CA MET A 58 11.37 4.15 7.63
C MET A 58 10.02 4.82 7.91
N PHE A 59 9.03 4.49 7.10
CA PHE A 59 7.69 5.07 7.21
C PHE A 59 6.64 3.96 7.30
N ASP A 60 5.58 4.23 8.03
CA ASP A 60 4.35 3.45 7.89
C ASP A 60 3.79 3.67 6.47
N MET A 61 3.81 2.61 5.68
CA MET A 61 3.33 2.66 4.29
C MET A 61 1.82 2.83 4.19
N ALA A 62 1.09 2.66 5.27
CA ALA A 62 -0.37 2.66 5.25
C ALA A 62 -0.90 1.81 4.07
N SER A 63 -1.75 2.38 3.23
CA SER A 63 -2.34 1.63 2.11
C SER A 63 -1.38 1.22 0.99
N VAL A 64 -0.18 1.80 0.89
CA VAL A 64 0.86 1.29 -0.02
C VAL A 64 1.24 -0.16 0.33
N SER A 65 1.02 -0.59 1.59
CA SER A 65 1.15 -1.99 2.02
C SER A 65 0.32 -2.96 1.18
N LYS A 66 -0.84 -2.53 0.68
CA LYS A 66 -1.69 -3.34 -0.21
C LYS A 66 -0.93 -3.76 -1.47
N CYS A 67 -0.14 -2.84 -2.01
CA CYS A 67 0.66 -3.09 -3.21
C CYS A 67 1.89 -3.93 -2.89
N VAL A 68 2.75 -3.43 -2.01
CA VAL A 68 4.12 -3.97 -1.82
C VAL A 68 4.16 -5.19 -0.91
N GLY A 69 3.19 -5.35 -0.03
CA GLY A 69 3.05 -6.52 0.85
C GLY A 69 2.05 -7.53 0.29
N THR A 70 0.77 -7.17 0.31
CA THR A 70 -0.32 -8.12 0.04
C THR A 70 -0.41 -8.52 -1.43
N THR A 71 -0.44 -7.56 -2.36
CA THR A 71 -0.60 -7.87 -3.79
C THR A 71 0.56 -8.69 -4.31
N LEU A 72 1.82 -8.30 -4.04
CA LEU A 72 2.97 -9.06 -4.50
C LEU A 72 2.94 -10.50 -3.98
N SER A 73 2.65 -10.69 -2.69
CA SER A 73 2.50 -12.01 -2.07
C SER A 73 1.35 -12.81 -2.71
N PHE A 74 0.23 -12.16 -2.96
CA PHE A 74 -0.95 -12.82 -3.52
C PHE A 74 -0.75 -13.22 -4.99
N MET A 75 -0.10 -12.39 -5.79
CA MET A 75 0.24 -12.70 -7.19
C MET A 75 1.19 -13.90 -7.28
N GLN A 76 2.06 -14.12 -6.30
CA GLN A 76 2.85 -15.36 -6.22
C GLN A 76 1.97 -16.61 -6.00
N LEU A 77 0.87 -16.52 -5.25
CA LEU A 77 -0.05 -17.65 -5.10
C LEU A 77 -0.72 -17.99 -6.43
N ILE A 78 -1.04 -16.96 -7.23
CA ILE A 78 -1.61 -17.13 -8.57
C ILE A 78 -0.59 -17.79 -9.49
N GLU A 79 0.68 -17.35 -9.48
CA GLU A 79 1.77 -18.00 -10.25
C GLU A 79 1.98 -19.47 -9.90
N LYS A 80 1.84 -19.80 -8.60
CA LYS A 80 1.95 -21.17 -8.10
C LYS A 80 0.72 -22.02 -8.39
N GLY A 81 -0.34 -21.46 -8.98
CA GLY A 81 -1.61 -22.14 -9.24
C GLY A 81 -2.41 -22.51 -7.98
N LEU A 82 -2.10 -21.89 -6.84
CA LEU A 82 -2.77 -22.13 -5.58
C LEU A 82 -4.10 -21.38 -5.46
N VAL A 83 -4.23 -20.25 -6.17
CA VAL A 83 -5.41 -19.38 -6.22
C VAL A 83 -5.59 -18.89 -7.64
N ARG A 84 -6.84 -18.67 -8.07
CA ARG A 84 -7.18 -18.06 -9.36
C ARG A 84 -7.91 -16.74 -9.13
N LEU A 85 -7.78 -15.80 -10.06
CA LEU A 85 -8.54 -14.53 -10.02
C LEU A 85 -10.05 -14.76 -10.03
N SER A 86 -10.52 -15.77 -10.74
CA SER A 86 -11.94 -16.16 -10.84
C SER A 86 -12.43 -17.05 -9.69
N ASP A 87 -11.59 -17.41 -8.73
CA ASP A 87 -12.05 -18.20 -7.60
C ASP A 87 -12.96 -17.36 -6.71
N ARG A 88 -14.03 -17.99 -6.24
CA ARG A 88 -14.97 -17.42 -5.28
C ARG A 88 -14.30 -17.26 -3.91
N VAL A 89 -14.59 -16.18 -3.21
CA VAL A 89 -14.07 -15.94 -1.86
C VAL A 89 -14.56 -16.99 -0.86
N ASP A 90 -15.82 -17.42 -0.97
CA ASP A 90 -16.42 -18.42 -0.08
C ASP A 90 -15.78 -19.83 -0.17
N ARG A 91 -15.06 -20.12 -1.26
CA ARG A 91 -14.22 -21.32 -1.38
C ARG A 91 -13.14 -21.39 -0.29
N TYR A 92 -12.59 -20.22 0.07
CA TYR A 92 -11.51 -20.10 1.05
C TYR A 92 -12.00 -19.69 2.44
N ILE A 93 -13.09 -18.93 2.48
CA ILE A 93 -13.71 -18.43 3.72
C ILE A 93 -15.17 -18.91 3.76
N PRO A 94 -15.43 -20.12 4.30
CA PRO A 94 -16.78 -20.66 4.39
C PRO A 94 -17.74 -19.69 5.10
N GLY A 95 -18.92 -19.49 4.51
CA GLY A 95 -19.91 -18.55 5.03
C GLY A 95 -19.68 -17.09 4.67
N PHE A 96 -18.70 -16.80 3.81
CA PHE A 96 -18.53 -15.45 3.25
C PHE A 96 -19.76 -15.12 2.41
N LYS A 97 -20.51 -14.10 2.82
CA LYS A 97 -21.72 -13.67 2.12
C LYS A 97 -21.41 -13.07 0.77
N ASN A 98 -22.12 -13.52 -0.24
CA ASN A 98 -22.17 -12.93 -1.57
C ASN A 98 -23.03 -11.64 -1.56
N TRP A 99 -23.12 -10.97 -2.68
CA TRP A 99 -24.09 -9.90 -2.86
C TRP A 99 -25.42 -10.53 -3.28
N THR A 100 -26.52 -10.05 -2.70
CA THR A 100 -27.87 -10.47 -3.06
C THR A 100 -28.61 -9.30 -3.65
N ASP A 101 -29.17 -9.48 -4.83
CA ASP A 101 -30.01 -8.48 -5.47
C ASP A 101 -31.25 -8.20 -4.61
N PRO A 102 -31.48 -6.94 -4.18
CA PRO A 102 -32.58 -6.62 -3.30
C PRO A 102 -33.97 -6.74 -3.97
N GLU A 103 -34.02 -6.77 -5.31
CA GLU A 103 -35.28 -6.85 -6.06
C GLU A 103 -35.60 -8.29 -6.48
N THR A 104 -34.63 -9.05 -6.95
CA THR A 104 -34.81 -10.39 -7.48
C THR A 104 -34.48 -11.49 -6.47
N GLY A 105 -33.64 -11.21 -5.47
CA GLY A 105 -33.11 -12.20 -4.54
C GLY A 105 -32.00 -13.07 -5.12
N GLU A 106 -31.57 -12.83 -6.35
CA GLU A 106 -30.46 -13.54 -6.98
C GLU A 106 -29.14 -13.20 -6.30
N GLU A 107 -28.26 -14.19 -6.16
CA GLU A 107 -26.93 -14.01 -5.59
C GLU A 107 -25.86 -13.94 -6.67
N ASP A 108 -24.98 -12.93 -6.56
CA ASP A 108 -23.77 -12.81 -7.36
C ASP A 108 -22.53 -13.05 -6.50
N GLU A 109 -21.67 -13.92 -6.97
CA GLU A 109 -20.46 -14.37 -6.29
C GLU A 109 -19.39 -13.30 -6.26
N ILE A 110 -18.71 -13.15 -5.13
CA ILE A 110 -17.54 -12.26 -5.00
C ILE A 110 -16.28 -13.09 -5.28
N THR A 111 -15.46 -12.62 -6.22
CA THR A 111 -14.23 -13.28 -6.64
C THR A 111 -12.97 -12.64 -6.03
N ILE A 112 -11.84 -13.34 -6.15
CA ILE A 112 -10.52 -12.81 -5.79
C ILE A 112 -10.21 -11.54 -6.60
N GLN A 113 -10.59 -11.50 -7.90
CA GLN A 113 -10.43 -10.31 -8.72
C GLN A 113 -11.19 -9.12 -8.15
N ASP A 114 -12.43 -9.31 -7.70
CA ASP A 114 -13.23 -8.23 -7.12
C ASP A 114 -12.61 -7.66 -5.84
N LEU A 115 -11.94 -8.50 -5.03
CA LEU A 115 -11.21 -8.02 -3.87
C LEU A 115 -10.00 -7.17 -4.28
N LEU A 116 -9.19 -7.65 -5.24
CA LEU A 116 -7.97 -6.96 -5.72
C LEU A 116 -8.28 -5.63 -6.41
N THR A 117 -9.43 -5.52 -7.07
CA THR A 117 -9.84 -4.31 -7.81
C THR A 117 -10.77 -3.39 -7.03
N HIS A 118 -11.09 -3.73 -5.78
CA HIS A 118 -12.08 -2.99 -4.98
C HIS A 118 -13.48 -2.91 -5.60
N SER A 119 -13.88 -3.96 -6.34
CA SER A 119 -15.21 -4.08 -6.97
C SER A 119 -16.14 -5.07 -6.27
N SER A 120 -15.79 -5.53 -5.08
CA SER A 120 -16.55 -6.54 -4.31
C SER A 120 -17.86 -6.04 -3.68
N GLY A 121 -18.07 -4.73 -3.63
CA GLY A 121 -19.21 -4.13 -2.91
C GLY A 121 -19.04 -4.04 -1.38
N LEU A 122 -17.95 -4.52 -0.79
CA LEU A 122 -17.66 -4.35 0.63
C LEU A 122 -17.54 -2.86 1.00
N ILE A 123 -18.04 -2.49 2.19
CA ILE A 123 -17.88 -1.11 2.72
C ILE A 123 -16.40 -0.76 2.89
N PRO A 124 -16.04 0.55 2.90
CA PRO A 124 -14.64 1.00 2.91
C PRO A 124 -13.81 0.50 4.09
N TYR A 125 -14.36 0.58 5.30
CA TYR A 125 -13.69 0.20 6.56
C TYR A 125 -14.70 -0.02 7.69
N ILE A 126 -14.22 -0.59 8.79
CA ILE A 126 -14.90 -0.63 10.09
C ILE A 126 -14.25 0.42 10.96
N GLY A 127 -15.04 1.33 11.55
CA GLY A 127 -14.52 2.39 12.41
C GLY A 127 -13.91 1.82 13.70
N GLU A 128 -12.91 2.50 14.27
CA GLU A 128 -12.25 2.07 15.50
C GLU A 128 -13.25 1.90 16.66
N ASN A 129 -14.16 2.85 16.83
CA ASN A 129 -15.19 2.78 17.87
C ASN A 129 -16.14 1.59 17.68
N GLU A 130 -16.51 1.30 16.44
CA GLU A 130 -17.30 0.12 16.10
C GLU A 130 -16.54 -1.17 16.43
N TYR A 131 -15.25 -1.23 16.06
CA TYR A 131 -14.40 -2.38 16.39
C TYR A 131 -14.33 -2.58 17.91
N ARG A 132 -13.95 -1.54 18.67
CA ARG A 132 -13.81 -1.60 20.13
C ARG A 132 -15.09 -1.93 20.88
N SER A 133 -16.25 -1.61 20.30
CA SER A 133 -17.56 -1.96 20.89
C SER A 133 -17.89 -3.45 20.77
N ARG A 134 -17.21 -4.18 19.87
CA ARG A 134 -17.51 -5.58 19.54
C ARG A 134 -16.40 -6.55 19.91
N PHE A 135 -15.14 -6.11 19.83
CA PHE A 135 -13.97 -6.98 19.90
C PHE A 135 -12.92 -6.42 20.86
N GLN A 136 -12.12 -7.33 21.41
CA GLN A 136 -10.86 -6.99 22.06
C GLN A 136 -9.74 -6.84 21.03
N VAL A 137 -8.55 -6.43 21.46
CA VAL A 137 -7.38 -6.37 20.58
C VAL A 137 -6.93 -7.77 20.16
N ASN A 138 -6.30 -7.84 18.97
CA ASN A 138 -5.73 -9.06 18.40
C ASN A 138 -6.76 -10.21 18.29
N GLN A 139 -7.86 -9.94 17.59
CA GLN A 139 -8.88 -10.96 17.29
C GLN A 139 -9.13 -11.08 15.78
N PRO A 140 -8.13 -11.48 14.99
CA PRO A 140 -8.24 -11.52 13.53
C PRO A 140 -9.33 -12.47 13.03
N ASP A 141 -9.55 -13.60 13.69
CA ASP A 141 -10.61 -14.55 13.31
C ASP A 141 -12.01 -13.98 13.54
N SER A 142 -12.22 -13.29 14.65
CA SER A 142 -13.50 -12.62 14.96
C SER A 142 -13.76 -11.47 14.00
N LEU A 143 -12.73 -10.69 13.66
CA LEU A 143 -12.81 -9.63 12.64
C LEU A 143 -13.17 -10.23 11.27
N MET A 144 -12.50 -11.31 10.86
CA MET A 144 -12.79 -11.97 9.58
C MET A 144 -14.19 -12.57 9.55
N TRP A 145 -14.62 -13.20 10.63
CA TRP A 145 -15.99 -13.69 10.73
C TRP A 145 -17.01 -12.54 10.55
N TYR A 146 -16.77 -11.41 11.21
CA TYR A 146 -17.64 -10.23 11.10
C TYR A 146 -17.68 -9.69 9.65
N ILE A 147 -16.53 -9.56 9.01
CA ILE A 147 -16.43 -9.14 7.59
C ILE A 147 -17.19 -10.11 6.69
N ALA A 148 -17.01 -11.40 6.91
CA ALA A 148 -17.63 -12.46 6.11
C ALA A 148 -19.15 -12.48 6.22
N THR A 149 -19.69 -12.36 7.45
CA THR A 149 -21.08 -12.72 7.75
C THR A 149 -21.97 -11.52 8.13
N GLN A 150 -21.43 -10.41 8.62
CA GLN A 150 -22.21 -9.29 9.15
C GLN A 150 -22.11 -8.01 8.31
N VAL A 151 -20.97 -7.80 7.65
CA VAL A 151 -20.77 -6.59 6.82
C VAL A 151 -21.63 -6.69 5.55
N GLY A 152 -22.34 -5.61 5.22
CA GLY A 152 -23.17 -5.53 4.02
C GLY A 152 -22.36 -5.36 2.73
N ARG A 153 -22.97 -5.77 1.61
CA ARG A 153 -22.47 -5.55 0.24
C ARG A 153 -23.30 -4.44 -0.39
N ARG A 154 -22.65 -3.42 -0.94
CA ARG A 154 -23.30 -2.18 -1.40
C ARG A 154 -23.86 -2.25 -2.82
N PHE A 155 -23.28 -3.12 -3.65
CA PHE A 155 -23.64 -3.25 -5.07
C PHE A 155 -23.14 -4.60 -5.60
N LYS A 156 -23.62 -4.96 -6.79
CA LYS A 156 -23.25 -6.15 -7.52
C LYS A 156 -21.73 -6.15 -7.83
N PRO A 157 -21.00 -7.24 -7.51
CA PRO A 157 -19.56 -7.33 -7.79
C PRO A 157 -19.23 -7.04 -9.25
N GLY A 158 -18.10 -6.41 -9.49
CA GLY A 158 -17.61 -6.08 -10.83
C GLY A 158 -18.31 -4.90 -11.51
N THR A 159 -19.35 -4.28 -10.92
CA THR A 159 -20.12 -3.19 -11.58
C THR A 159 -19.68 -1.78 -11.16
N ARG A 160 -19.01 -1.64 -10.03
CA ARG A 160 -18.52 -0.37 -9.49
C ARG A 160 -17.26 -0.58 -8.69
N GLN A 161 -16.49 0.48 -8.52
CA GLN A 161 -15.36 0.53 -7.62
C GLN A 161 -15.75 1.26 -6.33
N LEU A 162 -15.49 0.61 -5.19
CA LEU A 162 -15.55 1.25 -3.86
C LEU A 162 -14.33 0.78 -3.07
N TYR A 163 -13.36 1.69 -2.88
CA TYR A 163 -12.16 1.38 -2.12
C TYR A 163 -12.50 0.83 -0.75
N SER A 164 -12.00 -0.37 -0.44
CA SER A 164 -12.31 -1.07 0.80
C SER A 164 -11.06 -1.73 1.40
N CYS A 165 -10.71 -1.33 2.62
CA CYS A 165 -9.67 -1.99 3.40
C CYS A 165 -10.04 -3.45 3.72
N LEU A 166 -11.34 -3.75 3.82
CA LEU A 166 -11.84 -5.08 4.15
C LEU A 166 -11.53 -6.11 3.05
N ASN A 167 -11.44 -5.67 1.79
CA ASN A 167 -10.98 -6.52 0.69
C ASN A 167 -9.59 -7.11 0.96
N PHE A 168 -8.68 -6.28 1.43
CA PHE A 168 -7.29 -6.68 1.64
C PHE A 168 -7.10 -7.45 2.95
N ILE A 169 -7.92 -7.21 3.97
CA ILE A 169 -8.01 -8.07 5.16
C ILE A 169 -8.52 -9.46 4.75
N THR A 170 -9.49 -9.53 3.84
CA THR A 170 -9.99 -10.80 3.29
C THR A 170 -8.90 -11.53 2.50
N LEU A 171 -8.17 -10.84 1.62
CA LEU A 171 -7.03 -11.41 0.87
C LEU A 171 -5.93 -11.95 1.80
N GLN A 172 -5.58 -11.22 2.86
CA GLN A 172 -4.66 -11.71 3.90
C GLN A 172 -5.14 -13.04 4.49
N ASN A 173 -6.41 -13.13 4.89
CA ASN A 173 -6.97 -14.36 5.46
C ASN A 173 -6.92 -15.53 4.48
N ILE A 174 -7.21 -15.28 3.21
CA ILE A 174 -7.11 -16.30 2.16
C ILE A 174 -5.66 -16.76 2.01
N LEU A 175 -4.69 -15.83 1.93
CA LEU A 175 -3.28 -16.17 1.86
C LEU A 175 -2.87 -17.07 3.04
N GLN A 176 -3.23 -16.69 4.27
CA GLN A 176 -2.88 -17.43 5.47
C GLN A 176 -3.50 -18.85 5.49
N LYS A 177 -4.73 -19.00 5.00
CA LYS A 177 -5.37 -20.31 4.88
C LYS A 177 -4.75 -21.20 3.81
N VAL A 178 -4.34 -20.61 2.69
CA VAL A 178 -3.75 -21.37 1.57
C VAL A 178 -2.31 -21.78 1.87
N THR A 179 -1.55 -20.93 2.55
CA THR A 179 -0.12 -21.18 2.80
C THR A 179 0.18 -21.77 4.17
N GLY A 180 -0.69 -21.56 5.15
CA GLY A 180 -0.42 -21.85 6.56
C GLY A 180 0.54 -20.85 7.22
N GLU A 181 0.98 -19.79 6.52
CA GLU A 181 1.90 -18.78 7.01
C GLU A 181 1.16 -17.44 7.26
N ARG A 182 1.58 -16.65 8.27
CA ARG A 182 1.06 -15.28 8.41
C ARG A 182 1.51 -14.45 7.21
N LEU A 183 0.72 -13.43 6.84
CA LEU A 183 1.07 -12.55 5.72
C LEU A 183 2.44 -11.88 5.92
N CYS A 184 2.73 -11.40 7.13
CA CYS A 184 4.01 -10.75 7.44
C CYS A 184 5.20 -11.69 7.24
N ASP A 185 5.08 -12.96 7.62
CA ASP A 185 6.14 -13.96 7.46
C ASP A 185 6.31 -14.35 5.99
N TYR A 186 5.18 -14.54 5.29
CA TYR A 186 5.20 -14.85 3.86
C TYR A 186 5.83 -13.73 3.04
N ALA A 187 5.42 -12.48 3.26
CA ALA A 187 5.96 -11.31 2.57
C ALA A 187 7.45 -11.11 2.87
N GLN A 188 7.86 -11.25 4.14
CA GLN A 188 9.26 -11.15 4.54
C GLN A 188 10.10 -12.14 3.75
N LYS A 189 9.77 -13.43 3.84
CA LYS A 189 10.53 -14.54 3.25
C LYS A 189 10.50 -14.55 1.70
N ASN A 190 9.34 -14.31 1.09
CA ASN A 190 9.14 -14.56 -0.33
C ASN A 190 9.22 -13.29 -1.20
N VAL A 191 9.19 -12.09 -0.59
CA VAL A 191 9.27 -10.81 -1.31
C VAL A 191 10.46 -10.00 -0.82
N PHE A 192 10.50 -9.64 0.47
CA PHE A 192 11.46 -8.67 0.99
C PHE A 192 12.87 -9.25 1.03
N ASP A 193 13.04 -10.45 1.58
CA ASP A 193 14.35 -11.11 1.66
C ASP A 193 14.87 -11.50 0.26
N VAL A 194 13.97 -11.91 -0.66
CA VAL A 194 14.34 -12.25 -2.04
C VAL A 194 14.92 -11.04 -2.77
N LEU A 195 14.35 -9.85 -2.57
CA LEU A 195 14.89 -8.61 -3.16
C LEU A 195 16.04 -8.01 -2.34
N GLY A 196 16.40 -8.58 -1.21
CA GLY A 196 17.46 -8.09 -0.32
C GLY A 196 17.11 -6.77 0.37
N LEU A 197 15.82 -6.53 0.63
CA LEU A 197 15.34 -5.33 1.30
C LEU A 197 15.73 -5.38 2.78
N LYS A 198 16.39 -4.35 3.26
CA LYS A 198 16.93 -4.33 4.63
C LYS A 198 16.06 -3.53 5.60
N HIS A 199 15.23 -2.64 5.08
CA HIS A 199 14.42 -1.69 5.84
C HIS A 199 12.92 -1.85 5.51
N THR A 200 12.51 -3.04 5.06
CA THR A 200 11.11 -3.34 4.75
C THR A 200 10.65 -4.51 5.58
N THR A 201 9.63 -4.29 6.41
CA THR A 201 9.07 -5.31 7.29
C THR A 201 7.68 -4.92 7.78
N TYR A 202 7.01 -5.84 8.44
CA TYR A 202 5.89 -5.58 9.35
C TYR A 202 6.43 -5.52 10.79
N PHE A 203 5.70 -4.81 11.66
CA PHE A 203 5.92 -4.83 13.11
C PHE A 203 4.69 -5.42 13.80
N PRO A 204 4.59 -6.76 13.92
CA PRO A 204 3.55 -7.41 14.70
C PRO A 204 3.55 -6.92 16.15
N LEU A 205 2.35 -6.73 16.71
CA LEU A 205 2.10 -6.13 18.02
C LEU A 205 1.53 -7.17 19.01
N PHE A 206 1.30 -6.74 20.25
CA PHE A 206 0.64 -7.53 21.30
C PHE A 206 1.31 -8.90 21.59
N GLY A 207 2.64 -8.95 21.50
CA GLY A 207 3.42 -10.17 21.77
C GLY A 207 3.50 -11.14 20.59
N GLU A 208 2.96 -10.79 19.44
CA GLU A 208 3.13 -11.59 18.22
C GLU A 208 4.61 -11.64 17.78
N PRO A 209 5.10 -12.79 17.28
CA PRO A 209 6.49 -12.90 16.85
C PRO A 209 6.81 -11.94 15.70
N GLN A 210 7.99 -11.34 15.76
CA GLN A 210 8.50 -10.50 14.67
C GLN A 210 8.95 -11.36 13.48
N SER A 211 8.64 -10.93 12.24
CA SER A 211 9.05 -11.62 11.02
C SER A 211 10.48 -11.29 10.61
N ASN A 212 10.98 -10.13 11.02
CA ASN A 212 12.34 -9.68 10.75
C ASN A 212 13.19 -9.77 12.03
N PRO A 213 14.35 -10.46 12.02
CA PRO A 213 15.19 -10.60 13.21
C PRO A 213 15.78 -9.26 13.71
N ASN A 214 15.82 -8.23 12.85
CA ASN A 214 16.34 -6.91 13.18
C ASN A 214 15.22 -5.91 13.57
N ALA A 215 14.00 -6.38 13.85
CA ALA A 215 12.83 -5.53 14.07
C ALA A 215 13.05 -4.46 15.15
N GLU A 216 13.74 -4.78 16.23
CA GLU A 216 14.06 -3.84 17.31
C GLU A 216 14.93 -2.64 16.83
N GLU A 217 15.93 -2.90 16.01
CA GLU A 217 16.79 -1.84 15.46
C GLU A 217 16.05 -1.04 14.39
N LEU A 218 15.27 -1.71 13.54
CA LEU A 218 14.47 -1.07 12.51
C LEU A 218 13.38 -0.15 13.10
N ALA A 219 12.80 -0.54 14.23
CA ALA A 219 11.80 0.27 14.92
C ALA A 219 12.32 1.67 15.30
N LYS A 220 13.61 1.79 15.64
CA LYS A 220 14.27 3.07 15.99
C LYS A 220 14.42 4.01 14.79
N MET A 221 14.30 3.49 13.57
CA MET A 221 14.43 4.25 12.33
C MET A 221 13.09 4.77 11.81
N CYS A 222 11.97 4.41 12.47
CA CYS A 222 10.64 4.75 12.00
C CYS A 222 10.29 6.21 12.30
N ALA A 223 9.74 6.89 11.29
CA ALA A 223 9.12 8.19 11.47
C ALA A 223 7.86 8.07 12.35
N ALA A 224 7.66 9.07 13.20
CA ALA A 224 6.45 9.18 14.02
C ALA A 224 5.22 9.48 13.16
N THR A 225 4.08 8.88 13.52
CA THR A 225 2.78 9.23 12.96
C THR A 225 1.94 9.99 14.03
N GLU A 226 0.64 9.95 13.94
CA GLU A 226 -0.29 10.75 14.74
C GLU A 226 -0.10 10.57 16.25
N VAL A 227 -0.15 11.70 16.98
CA VAL A 227 -0.12 11.70 18.44
C VAL A 227 -1.46 11.19 18.97
N GLN A 228 -1.39 10.18 19.82
CA GLN A 228 -2.56 9.53 20.40
C GLN A 228 -3.07 10.28 21.64
N ALA A 229 -4.22 9.86 22.16
CA ALA A 229 -4.86 10.48 23.34
C ALA A 229 -3.99 10.49 24.61
N ASP A 230 -2.99 9.61 24.68
CA ASP A 230 -2.00 9.58 25.78
C ASP A 230 -0.84 10.58 25.59
N GLY A 231 -0.88 11.39 24.54
CA GLY A 231 0.12 12.39 24.20
C GLY A 231 1.37 11.83 23.51
N LYS A 232 1.39 10.55 23.15
CA LYS A 232 2.53 9.91 22.47
C LYS A 232 2.23 9.66 21.00
N PRO A 233 3.20 9.88 20.10
CA PRO A 233 3.05 9.49 18.70
C PRO A 233 3.17 7.97 18.54
N LEU A 234 2.56 7.42 17.50
CA LEU A 234 2.82 6.05 17.09
C LEU A 234 4.16 6.00 16.34
N VAL A 235 5.05 5.11 16.78
CA VAL A 235 6.35 4.83 16.15
C VAL A 235 6.47 3.32 16.02
N ALA A 236 6.81 2.81 14.85
CA ALA A 236 6.86 1.38 14.55
C ALA A 236 5.56 0.62 14.94
N GLN A 237 4.45 1.34 14.93
CA GLN A 237 3.11 0.81 15.12
C GLN A 237 2.23 1.31 13.98
N VAL A 238 1.55 0.39 13.30
CA VAL A 238 0.71 0.75 12.16
C VAL A 238 -0.37 1.77 12.57
N HIS A 239 -0.48 2.84 11.77
CA HIS A 239 -1.42 3.95 12.05
C HIS A 239 -2.88 3.50 11.89
N ASP A 240 -3.20 2.69 10.87
CA ASP A 240 -4.55 2.19 10.64
C ASP A 240 -5.06 1.43 11.88
N PRO A 241 -6.18 1.87 12.51
CA PRO A 241 -6.65 1.28 13.76
C PRO A 241 -7.04 -0.20 13.65
N ILE A 242 -7.63 -0.61 12.53
CA ILE A 242 -8.07 -2.01 12.37
C ILE A 242 -6.88 -2.92 12.08
N ALA A 243 -5.91 -2.47 11.30
CA ALA A 243 -4.65 -3.18 11.14
C ALA A 243 -3.91 -3.32 12.48
N ARG A 244 -3.87 -2.25 13.29
CA ARG A 244 -3.23 -2.22 14.60
C ARG A 244 -3.95 -3.10 15.63
N LEU A 245 -5.23 -2.84 15.82
CA LEU A 245 -6.01 -3.46 16.91
C LEU A 245 -6.55 -4.85 16.54
N GLY A 246 -7.04 -5.00 15.32
CA GLY A 246 -7.71 -6.22 14.87
C GLY A 246 -6.75 -7.31 14.43
N ASN A 247 -5.72 -6.93 13.70
CA ASN A 247 -4.75 -7.84 13.09
C ASN A 247 -3.34 -7.73 13.69
N ALA A 248 -3.20 -7.05 14.84
CA ALA A 248 -1.93 -6.90 15.54
C ALA A 248 -0.76 -6.44 14.64
N GLY A 249 -1.01 -5.56 13.68
CA GLY A 249 -0.01 -5.09 12.72
C GLY A 249 0.27 -6.03 11.54
N ASN A 250 -0.12 -7.29 11.60
CA ASN A 250 -0.06 -8.23 10.47
C ASN A 250 -1.33 -8.12 9.64
N SER A 251 -1.44 -7.09 8.80
CA SER A 251 -2.70 -6.82 8.08
C SER A 251 -2.51 -6.59 6.60
N GLY A 252 -3.44 -7.11 5.80
CA GLY A 252 -3.39 -7.00 4.34
C GLY A 252 -3.67 -5.59 3.83
N ASN A 253 -4.39 -4.77 4.59
CA ASN A 253 -4.74 -3.41 4.17
C ASN A 253 -3.69 -2.36 4.53
N ALA A 254 -2.82 -2.64 5.52
CA ALA A 254 -1.76 -1.76 6.02
C ALA A 254 -0.78 -2.56 6.88
N GLY A 255 0.34 -1.95 7.32
CA GLY A 255 1.27 -2.56 8.29
C GLY A 255 2.67 -2.79 7.79
N VAL A 256 2.95 -2.62 6.49
CA VAL A 256 4.33 -2.57 5.99
C VAL A 256 4.97 -1.25 6.40
N PHE A 257 6.18 -1.35 6.91
CA PHE A 257 7.11 -0.23 7.10
C PHE A 257 8.26 -0.38 6.11
N SER A 258 8.68 0.73 5.50
CA SER A 258 9.75 0.71 4.50
C SER A 258 10.43 2.07 4.39
N ASN A 259 11.56 2.12 3.70
CA ASN A 259 12.23 3.35 3.31
C ASN A 259 12.24 3.55 1.79
N ALA A 260 12.67 4.73 1.35
CA ALA A 260 12.65 5.09 -0.07
C ALA A 260 13.59 4.24 -0.93
N MET A 261 14.72 3.79 -0.37
CA MET A 261 15.68 2.96 -1.10
C MET A 261 15.10 1.55 -1.38
N ASP A 262 14.53 0.90 -0.38
CA ASP A 262 13.94 -0.43 -0.53
C ASP A 262 12.73 -0.39 -1.50
N LEU A 263 11.89 0.64 -1.40
CA LEU A 263 10.80 0.83 -2.36
C LEU A 263 11.32 1.09 -3.78
N SER A 264 12.48 1.75 -3.93
CA SER A 264 13.12 1.91 -5.22
C SER A 264 13.52 0.57 -5.84
N VAL A 265 13.98 -0.38 -5.02
CA VAL A 265 14.28 -1.76 -5.46
C VAL A 265 13.01 -2.48 -5.91
N ILE A 266 11.91 -2.38 -5.15
CA ILE A 266 10.62 -2.96 -5.55
C ILE A 266 10.16 -2.36 -6.88
N CYS A 267 10.16 -1.04 -7.02
CA CYS A 267 9.76 -0.37 -8.27
C CYS A 267 10.63 -0.79 -9.45
N ALA A 268 11.95 -0.83 -9.27
CA ALA A 268 12.89 -1.29 -10.30
C ALA A 268 12.61 -2.76 -10.70
N ALA A 269 12.34 -3.64 -9.73
CA ALA A 269 11.95 -5.02 -10.00
C ALA A 269 10.69 -5.09 -10.87
N LEU A 270 9.66 -4.32 -10.53
CA LEU A 270 8.39 -4.30 -11.27
C LEU A 270 8.56 -3.74 -12.68
N MET A 271 9.31 -2.64 -12.85
CA MET A 271 9.63 -2.08 -14.17
C MET A 271 10.48 -3.02 -15.04
N ASN A 272 11.16 -3.97 -14.41
CA ASN A 272 11.95 -5.00 -15.08
C ASN A 272 11.26 -6.39 -15.08
N GLY A 273 9.93 -6.41 -15.14
CA GLY A 273 9.15 -7.65 -15.27
C GLY A 273 9.25 -8.58 -14.06
N GLY A 274 9.38 -8.02 -12.85
CA GLY A 274 9.36 -8.76 -11.58
C GLY A 274 10.72 -9.24 -11.09
N SER A 275 11.81 -8.74 -11.68
CA SER A 275 13.19 -9.16 -11.32
C SER A 275 14.11 -7.96 -11.07
N TYR A 276 14.98 -8.07 -10.08
CA TYR A 276 16.01 -7.09 -9.77
C TYR A 276 17.34 -7.79 -9.49
N ARG A 277 18.39 -7.41 -10.22
CA ARG A 277 19.77 -7.98 -10.08
C ARG A 277 19.80 -9.50 -10.01
N GLY A 278 19.01 -10.16 -10.86
CA GLY A 278 18.95 -11.63 -10.94
C GLY A 278 18.02 -12.29 -9.89
N GLN A 279 17.49 -11.56 -8.94
CA GLN A 279 16.48 -12.05 -8.00
C GLN A 279 15.08 -11.80 -8.57
N ARG A 280 14.26 -12.84 -8.61
CA ARG A 280 12.90 -12.78 -9.19
C ARG A 280 11.85 -12.97 -8.10
N VAL A 281 10.90 -12.05 -8.01
CA VAL A 281 9.72 -12.16 -7.13
C VAL A 281 8.46 -12.53 -7.89
N LEU A 282 8.33 -12.07 -9.16
CA LEU A 282 7.20 -12.38 -10.04
C LEU A 282 7.73 -12.63 -11.47
N GLY A 283 6.95 -13.32 -12.28
CA GLY A 283 7.19 -13.41 -13.71
C GLY A 283 6.70 -12.17 -14.48
N SER A 284 7.28 -11.93 -15.66
CA SER A 284 6.94 -10.77 -16.48
C SER A 284 5.46 -10.72 -16.87
N GLU A 285 4.87 -11.88 -17.22
CA GLU A 285 3.45 -11.97 -17.54
C GLU A 285 2.55 -11.71 -16.34
N THR A 286 2.99 -12.09 -15.13
CA THR A 286 2.28 -11.79 -13.90
C THR A 286 2.31 -10.30 -13.59
N VAL A 287 3.45 -9.64 -13.77
CA VAL A 287 3.55 -8.18 -13.61
C VAL A 287 2.69 -7.46 -14.65
N ARG A 288 2.72 -7.90 -15.93
CA ARG A 288 1.86 -7.35 -16.97
C ARG A 288 0.39 -7.49 -16.58
N LYS A 289 -0.04 -8.70 -16.15
CA LYS A 289 -1.41 -8.96 -15.72
C LYS A 289 -1.80 -8.16 -14.48
N MET A 290 -0.88 -7.97 -13.54
CA MET A 290 -1.12 -7.19 -12.32
C MET A 290 -1.46 -5.72 -12.63
N PHE A 291 -0.88 -5.14 -13.68
CA PHE A 291 -1.07 -3.74 -14.07
C PHE A 291 -2.16 -3.54 -15.14
N GLU A 292 -2.72 -4.62 -15.65
CA GLU A 292 -3.83 -4.58 -16.60
C GLU A 292 -5.15 -4.26 -15.86
N ILE A 293 -6.00 -3.43 -16.47
CA ILE A 293 -7.36 -3.20 -15.98
C ILE A 293 -8.22 -4.39 -16.42
N PRO A 294 -8.77 -5.19 -15.49
CA PRO A 294 -9.46 -6.44 -15.86
C PRO A 294 -10.85 -6.27 -16.46
N PHE A 295 -11.44 -5.10 -16.37
CA PHE A 295 -12.81 -4.82 -16.80
C PHE A 295 -12.79 -3.91 -18.04
N ASP A 296 -12.73 -4.44 -19.21
CA ASP A 296 -12.74 -3.86 -20.57
C ASP A 296 -13.04 -2.33 -20.67
N ASN A 297 -12.18 -1.51 -20.05
CA ASN A 297 -12.26 -0.05 -20.02
C ASN A 297 -13.57 0.52 -19.44
N ASP A 298 -14.30 -0.22 -18.61
CA ASP A 298 -15.41 0.36 -17.86
C ASP A 298 -14.85 1.39 -16.84
N PRO A 299 -15.11 2.69 -17.03
CA PRO A 299 -14.60 3.72 -16.12
C PRO A 299 -15.12 3.56 -14.68
N ALA A 300 -16.21 2.82 -14.48
CA ALA A 300 -16.74 2.52 -13.15
C ALA A 300 -15.85 1.56 -12.36
N VAL A 301 -14.96 0.81 -13.03
CA VAL A 301 -14.07 -0.21 -12.42
C VAL A 301 -12.63 -0.11 -12.94
N ALA A 302 -12.17 1.08 -13.27
CA ALA A 302 -10.85 1.35 -13.83
C ALA A 302 -9.73 1.23 -12.78
N ARG A 303 -9.47 -0.01 -12.30
CA ARG A 303 -8.41 -0.31 -11.33
C ARG A 303 -7.68 -1.58 -11.71
N ALA A 304 -6.36 -1.57 -11.58
CA ALA A 304 -5.52 -2.75 -11.73
C ALA A 304 -5.55 -3.63 -10.45
N LEU A 305 -4.93 -4.80 -10.50
CA LEU A 305 -4.92 -5.72 -9.35
C LEU A 305 -4.07 -5.16 -8.21
N GLY A 306 -4.72 -4.57 -7.22
CA GLY A 306 -4.10 -3.96 -6.05
C GLY A 306 -3.51 -2.56 -6.27
N TRP A 307 -3.51 -2.03 -7.49
CA TRP A 307 -2.90 -0.75 -7.85
C TRP A 307 -3.92 0.22 -8.42
N ASP A 308 -3.76 1.51 -8.11
CA ASP A 308 -4.47 2.59 -8.79
C ASP A 308 -3.98 2.71 -10.23
N THR A 309 -4.87 3.08 -11.14
CA THR A 309 -4.55 3.52 -12.49
C THR A 309 -4.89 5.00 -12.66
N TYR A 310 -4.24 5.66 -13.60
CA TYR A 310 -4.40 7.12 -13.76
C TYR A 310 -5.03 7.51 -15.10
N GLU A 311 -5.51 6.54 -15.90
CA GLU A 311 -6.09 6.82 -17.21
C GLU A 311 -7.27 7.79 -17.13
N MET A 312 -8.14 7.61 -16.13
CA MET A 312 -9.31 8.45 -15.93
C MET A 312 -9.02 9.75 -15.18
N TYR A 313 -8.15 9.69 -14.17
CA TYR A 313 -7.83 10.83 -13.30
C TYR A 313 -6.32 10.93 -13.10
N PRO A 314 -5.71 12.12 -13.28
CA PRO A 314 -4.25 12.28 -13.15
C PRO A 314 -3.74 11.98 -11.74
N GLY A 315 -4.51 12.28 -10.71
CA GLY A 315 -4.16 11.99 -9.32
C GLY A 315 -2.71 12.38 -8.99
N THR A 316 -1.95 11.43 -8.49
CA THR A 316 -0.53 11.62 -8.12
C THR A 316 0.44 11.49 -9.29
N SER A 317 0.00 11.07 -10.48
CA SER A 317 0.85 10.98 -11.68
C SER A 317 1.13 12.33 -12.35
N GLY A 318 0.47 13.41 -11.91
CA GLY A 318 0.58 14.73 -12.52
C GLY A 318 -0.03 14.82 -13.91
N ASP A 319 0.39 15.83 -14.67
CA ASP A 319 -0.25 16.19 -15.93
C ASP A 319 0.57 15.75 -17.16
N ILE A 320 1.87 15.47 -17.00
CA ILE A 320 2.82 15.27 -18.10
C ILE A 320 3.10 13.78 -18.37
N LEU A 321 3.17 12.93 -17.33
CA LEU A 321 3.39 11.49 -17.50
C LEU A 321 2.27 10.87 -18.34
N ASN A 322 2.60 9.83 -19.10
CA ASN A 322 1.59 9.12 -19.89
C ASN A 322 0.73 8.25 -18.99
N ARG A 323 -0.39 8.82 -18.55
CA ARG A 323 -1.31 8.22 -17.56
C ARG A 323 -1.78 6.80 -17.90
N LYS A 324 -1.87 6.46 -19.19
CA LYS A 324 -2.25 5.11 -19.63
C LYS A 324 -1.29 4.03 -19.16
N PHE A 325 -0.03 4.38 -18.94
CA PHE A 325 1.01 3.45 -18.52
C PHE A 325 1.44 3.66 -17.06
N CYS A 326 0.75 4.54 -16.34
CA CYS A 326 1.02 4.83 -14.94
C CYS A 326 0.15 3.99 -14.02
N VAL A 327 0.79 3.37 -13.03
CA VAL A 327 0.15 2.75 -11.88
C VAL A 327 0.76 3.30 -10.60
N GLY A 328 0.03 3.19 -9.50
CA GLY A 328 0.56 3.67 -8.22
C GLY A 328 -0.37 3.38 -7.06
N HIS A 329 -0.04 3.95 -5.93
CA HIS A 329 -0.91 3.96 -4.75
C HIS A 329 -0.49 5.06 -3.76
N THR A 330 -1.44 5.52 -2.98
CA THR A 330 -1.18 6.45 -1.88
C THR A 330 -1.42 5.78 -0.53
N GLY A 331 -0.68 6.21 0.48
CA GLY A 331 -0.90 5.85 1.88
C GLY A 331 -1.49 7.03 2.67
N TYR A 332 -2.36 6.71 3.62
CA TYR A 332 -3.01 7.70 4.47
C TYR A 332 -2.01 8.56 5.26
N THR A 333 -0.94 7.95 5.72
CA THR A 333 0.16 8.59 6.46
C THR A 333 0.94 9.64 5.65
N GLY A 334 0.76 9.63 4.33
CA GLY A 334 1.41 10.59 3.42
C GLY A 334 2.30 9.95 2.36
N THR A 335 2.49 8.65 2.40
CA THR A 335 3.31 7.90 1.46
C THR A 335 2.66 7.80 0.08
N SER A 336 3.45 7.67 -0.98
CA SER A 336 2.97 7.39 -2.34
C SER A 336 4.05 6.79 -3.23
N ILE A 337 3.59 5.97 -4.19
CA ILE A 337 4.37 5.42 -5.29
C ILE A 337 3.61 5.71 -6.58
N VAL A 338 4.33 6.15 -7.61
CA VAL A 338 3.87 6.20 -9.01
C VAL A 338 4.92 5.52 -9.85
N ILE A 339 4.50 4.59 -10.73
CA ILE A 339 5.35 3.90 -11.68
C ILE A 339 4.82 4.17 -13.08
N ASP A 340 5.62 4.79 -13.93
CA ASP A 340 5.37 4.89 -15.36
C ASP A 340 6.13 3.79 -16.09
N MET A 341 5.40 2.79 -16.55
CA MET A 341 5.94 1.63 -17.26
C MET A 341 6.48 1.98 -18.64
N SER A 342 5.97 3.05 -19.28
CA SER A 342 6.40 3.46 -20.63
C SER A 342 7.79 4.08 -20.66
N THR A 343 8.12 4.84 -19.62
CA THR A 343 9.43 5.47 -19.47
C THR A 343 10.34 4.74 -18.49
N LYS A 344 9.85 3.67 -17.85
CA LYS A 344 10.53 2.98 -16.74
C LYS A 344 11.00 3.94 -15.66
N THR A 345 10.09 4.79 -15.21
CA THR A 345 10.35 5.79 -14.18
C THR A 345 9.43 5.55 -12.99
N ALA A 346 9.99 5.54 -11.78
CA ALA A 346 9.18 5.52 -10.56
C ALA A 346 9.47 6.73 -9.69
N ILE A 347 8.42 7.23 -9.04
CA ILE A 347 8.44 8.36 -8.11
C ILE A 347 7.94 7.86 -6.77
N ILE A 348 8.77 7.98 -5.74
CA ILE A 348 8.47 7.56 -4.38
C ILE A 348 8.54 8.78 -3.50
N ILE A 349 7.44 9.10 -2.83
CA ILE A 349 7.36 10.21 -1.88
C ILE A 349 6.88 9.64 -0.55
N LEU A 350 7.76 9.67 0.44
CA LEU A 350 7.47 9.19 1.79
C LEU A 350 7.43 10.37 2.74
N THR A 351 6.31 10.54 3.41
CA THR A 351 6.13 11.57 4.43
C THR A 351 5.31 11.01 5.58
N ASN A 352 5.40 11.66 6.73
CA ASN A 352 4.59 11.43 7.90
C ASN A 352 3.60 12.58 8.14
N ARG A 353 2.84 12.96 7.10
CA ARG A 353 1.92 14.13 7.13
C ARG A 353 0.92 14.12 8.29
N VAL A 354 0.59 12.94 8.79
CA VAL A 354 -0.33 12.78 9.94
C VAL A 354 0.35 13.09 11.28
N HIS A 355 1.65 13.43 11.29
CA HIS A 355 2.38 13.80 12.50
C HIS A 355 2.52 15.33 12.62
N PRO A 356 2.26 15.93 13.76
CA PRO A 356 1.67 15.32 14.96
C PRO A 356 0.15 15.13 14.88
N THR A 357 -0.51 15.80 13.91
CA THR A 357 -1.96 15.80 13.66
C THR A 357 -2.25 15.58 12.18
N ASP A 358 -3.44 15.04 11.89
CA ASP A 358 -3.87 14.69 10.51
C ASP A 358 -4.47 15.92 9.79
N ASP A 359 -3.65 16.94 9.51
CA ASP A 359 -4.10 18.21 8.92
C ASP A 359 -3.61 18.43 7.46
N GLY A 360 -2.63 17.67 6.99
CA GLY A 360 -1.96 17.89 5.70
C GLY A 360 -2.70 17.34 4.49
N ASN A 361 -2.66 18.05 3.36
CA ASN A 361 -3.09 17.57 2.05
C ASN A 361 -1.93 17.64 1.05
N LEU A 362 -1.56 16.48 0.48
CA LEU A 362 -0.39 16.33 -0.39
C LEU A 362 -0.74 16.15 -1.88
N GLY A 363 -2.01 16.22 -2.26
CA GLY A 363 -2.43 15.96 -3.65
C GLY A 363 -1.66 16.83 -4.66
N ARG A 364 -1.61 18.16 -4.41
CA ARG A 364 -0.88 19.10 -5.26
C ARG A 364 0.64 18.86 -5.24
N VAL A 365 1.21 18.61 -4.07
CA VAL A 365 2.67 18.35 -3.92
C VAL A 365 3.09 17.15 -4.76
N ARG A 366 2.36 16.03 -4.65
CA ARG A 366 2.62 14.80 -5.42
C ARG A 366 2.53 15.04 -6.92
N ALA A 367 1.46 15.70 -7.39
CA ALA A 367 1.27 16.00 -8.80
C ALA A 367 2.35 16.94 -9.35
N THR A 368 2.76 17.98 -8.57
CA THR A 368 3.83 18.88 -8.96
C THR A 368 5.16 18.16 -9.09
N ILE A 369 5.53 17.29 -8.13
CA ILE A 369 6.75 16.49 -8.21
C ILE A 369 6.72 15.56 -9.43
N ALA A 370 5.57 14.92 -9.72
CA ALA A 370 5.43 14.09 -10.91
C ALA A 370 5.66 14.88 -12.21
N ASN A 371 5.18 16.12 -12.30
CA ASN A 371 5.44 17.01 -13.43
C ASN A 371 6.93 17.40 -13.54
N VAL A 372 7.59 17.71 -12.40
CA VAL A 372 9.04 17.99 -12.36
C VAL A 372 9.83 16.78 -12.86
N VAL A 373 9.51 15.57 -12.37
CA VAL A 373 10.19 14.34 -12.79
C VAL A 373 9.95 14.08 -14.28
N ALA A 374 8.71 14.18 -14.75
CA ALA A 374 8.37 13.98 -16.16
C ALA A 374 9.15 14.95 -17.08
N SER A 375 9.20 16.24 -16.71
CA SER A 375 9.95 17.24 -17.47
C SER A 375 11.48 17.05 -17.45
N SER A 376 11.98 16.21 -16.53
CA SER A 376 13.41 15.87 -16.43
C SER A 376 13.82 14.69 -17.30
N ILE A 377 12.87 13.98 -17.90
CA ILE A 377 13.12 12.85 -18.83
C ILE A 377 13.56 13.42 -20.17
N GLU A 378 14.75 13.03 -20.63
CA GLU A 378 15.35 13.40 -21.92
C GLU A 378 15.38 12.19 -22.86
#